data_90416ae06e783941b63424892ff6d6d4
#
_entry.id   90416ae06e783941b63424892ff6d6d4
#
_cell.length_a   1.000
_cell.length_b   1.000
_cell.length_c   1.000
_cell.angle_alpha   90.00
_cell.angle_beta   90.00
_cell.angle_gamma   90.00
#
_symmetry.space_group_name_H-M   'P 1'
#
loop_
_entity.id
_entity.type
_entity.pdbx_description
1 polymer ?
#
loop_
_entity_poly.entity_id
_entity_poly.type
_entity_poly.pdbx_seq_one_letter_code
_entity_poly.pdbx_strand_id
1 'polypeptide(L)'
;IIILFGGGFILYTSVKEIWHMIIFNEHQEQKTKASTKRVIFMIVLMNLVFSFDSILSAMALTDNFVIMAISIVVGGVLMILAANKVSEFLQKNRKYEVLGLFILFVVGVMLLTEGGEKADLKILGNSIHAMNKATFYFIISILAFVDIVQSKYQKNLMKKNKLQ
;
A
#
# COMPACT_ATOMS: atom_id res chain seq x y z
N ILE A 1 1.92 -15.50 -12.21
CA ILE A 1 1.94 -14.43 -13.24
C ILE A 1 1.06 -13.26 -12.81
N ILE A 2 -0.25 -13.46 -12.46
CA ILE A 2 -1.16 -12.38 -12.07
C ILE A 2 -0.62 -11.56 -10.89
N ILE A 3 -0.12 -12.22 -9.84
CA ILE A 3 0.47 -11.56 -8.66
C ILE A 3 1.70 -10.74 -9.05
N LEU A 4 2.54 -11.26 -9.95
CA LEU A 4 3.74 -10.58 -10.41
C LEU A 4 3.41 -9.28 -11.15
N PHE A 5 2.47 -9.34 -12.11
CA PHE A 5 1.99 -8.16 -12.83
C PHE A 5 1.30 -7.17 -11.88
N GLY A 6 0.47 -7.68 -10.98
CA GLY A 6 -0.21 -6.88 -9.97
C GLY A 6 0.74 -6.17 -9.02
N GLY A 7 1.74 -6.88 -8.50
CA GLY A 7 2.81 -6.32 -7.66
C GLY A 7 3.60 -5.24 -8.40
N GLY A 8 3.97 -5.48 -9.65
CA GLY A 8 4.63 -4.48 -10.50
C GLY A 8 3.79 -3.24 -10.75
N PHE A 9 2.49 -3.41 -10.98
CA PHE A 9 1.55 -2.30 -11.15
C PHE A 9 1.41 -1.47 -9.88
N ILE A 10 1.27 -2.12 -8.71
CA ILE A 10 1.17 -1.43 -7.42
C ILE A 10 2.46 -0.68 -7.11
N LEU A 11 3.61 -1.32 -7.34
CA LEU A 11 4.92 -0.70 -7.15
C LEU A 11 5.08 0.54 -8.05
N TYR A 12 4.79 0.41 -9.34
CA TYR A 12 4.85 1.53 -10.28
C TYR A 12 3.94 2.69 -9.85
N THR A 13 2.72 2.38 -9.45
CA THR A 13 1.74 3.40 -9.05
C THR A 13 2.19 4.12 -7.78
N SER A 14 2.65 3.38 -6.76
CA SER A 14 3.13 3.98 -5.50
C SER A 14 4.38 4.84 -5.71
N VAL A 15 5.35 4.39 -6.50
CA VAL A 15 6.54 5.20 -6.85
C VAL A 15 6.15 6.47 -7.57
N LYS A 16 5.24 6.39 -8.54
CA LYS A 16 4.76 7.55 -9.29
C LYS A 16 4.08 8.57 -8.39
N GLU A 17 3.21 8.14 -7.49
CA GLU A 17 2.54 9.04 -6.55
C GLU A 17 3.51 9.64 -5.52
N ILE A 18 4.45 8.86 -4.98
CA ILE A 18 5.50 9.36 -4.10
C ILE A 18 6.34 10.41 -4.83
N TRP A 19 6.75 10.14 -6.08
CA TRP A 19 7.51 11.07 -6.89
C TRP A 19 6.74 12.37 -7.15
N HIS A 20 5.47 12.26 -7.47
CA HIS A 20 4.60 13.41 -7.67
C HIS A 20 4.48 14.27 -6.41
N MET A 21 4.33 13.65 -5.24
CA MET A 21 4.30 14.36 -3.95
C MET A 21 5.61 15.07 -3.63
N ILE A 22 6.76 14.46 -3.93
CA ILE A 22 8.07 15.06 -3.65
C ILE A 22 8.32 16.29 -4.52
N ILE A 23 7.96 16.23 -5.81
CA ILE A 23 8.25 17.32 -6.76
C ILE A 23 7.26 18.48 -6.62
N PHE A 24 5.98 18.21 -6.35
CA PHE A 24 4.92 19.22 -6.35
C PHE A 24 4.53 19.71 -4.96
N ASN A 25 5.38 19.54 -3.95
CA ASN A 25 5.11 19.94 -2.57
C ASN A 25 5.21 21.46 -2.31
N GLU A 26 5.42 22.31 -3.33
CA GLU A 26 5.34 23.78 -3.24
C GLU A 26 4.32 24.34 -4.23
N HIS A 27 3.16 24.72 -3.69
CA HIS A 27 2.27 25.77 -4.22
C HIS A 27 1.79 25.64 -5.68
N GLN A 28 1.12 24.55 -6.03
CA GLN A 28 0.02 24.68 -6.99
C GLN A 28 -0.91 23.47 -6.88
N GLU A 29 -2.12 23.71 -6.36
CA GLU A 29 -3.29 22.90 -6.67
C GLU A 29 -3.59 22.98 -8.18
N GLN A 30 -2.72 22.49 -9.01
CA GLN A 30 -3.14 22.04 -10.32
C GLN A 30 -3.80 20.68 -10.08
N LYS A 31 -5.11 20.73 -9.81
CA LYS A 31 -6.03 19.64 -10.07
C LYS A 31 -5.84 19.23 -11.52
N THR A 32 -4.83 18.41 -11.79
CA THR A 32 -4.86 17.60 -12.99
C THR A 32 -6.13 16.80 -12.86
N LYS A 33 -7.15 17.16 -13.64
CA LYS A 33 -8.42 16.45 -13.76
C LYS A 33 -8.12 15.08 -14.34
N ALA A 34 -7.52 14.21 -13.53
CA ALA A 34 -7.44 12.80 -13.87
C ALA A 34 -8.88 12.38 -14.13
N SER A 35 -9.15 11.87 -15.33
CA SER A 35 -10.49 11.45 -15.69
C SER A 35 -10.99 10.49 -14.60
N THR A 36 -12.13 10.78 -14.00
CA THR A 36 -12.73 9.97 -12.95
C THR A 36 -12.78 8.49 -13.34
N LYS A 37 -13.01 8.20 -14.62
CA LYS A 37 -12.99 6.84 -15.18
C LYS A 37 -11.63 6.16 -15.02
N ARG A 38 -10.52 6.90 -15.22
CA ARG A 38 -9.16 6.38 -15.08
C ARG A 38 -8.85 6.04 -13.62
N VAL A 39 -9.25 6.91 -12.69
CA VAL A 39 -9.05 6.69 -11.26
C VAL A 39 -9.85 5.47 -10.80
N ILE A 40 -11.12 5.36 -11.18
CA ILE A 40 -11.96 4.19 -10.87
C ILE A 40 -11.34 2.91 -11.44
N PHE A 41 -10.88 2.93 -12.69
CA PHE A 41 -10.23 1.78 -13.31
C PHE A 41 -8.97 1.33 -12.54
N MET A 42 -8.12 2.29 -12.12
CA MET A 42 -6.93 1.98 -11.30
C MET A 42 -7.31 1.36 -9.95
N ILE A 43 -8.31 1.91 -9.26
CA ILE A 43 -8.79 1.38 -7.98
C ILE A 43 -9.33 -0.05 -8.15
N VAL A 44 -10.14 -0.29 -9.18
CA VAL A 44 -10.67 -1.63 -9.47
C VAL A 44 -9.55 -2.62 -9.77
N LEU A 45 -8.55 -2.21 -10.54
CA LEU A 45 -7.41 -3.07 -10.87
C LEU A 45 -6.58 -3.41 -9.62
N MET A 46 -6.30 -2.42 -8.76
CA MET A 46 -5.61 -2.66 -7.48
C MET A 46 -6.42 -3.60 -6.58
N ASN A 47 -7.73 -3.38 -6.48
CA ASN A 47 -8.60 -4.23 -5.68
C ASN A 47 -8.64 -5.67 -6.20
N LEU A 48 -8.64 -5.85 -7.52
CA LEU A 48 -8.54 -7.17 -8.15
C LEU A 48 -7.27 -7.93 -7.72
N VAL A 49 -6.12 -7.24 -7.74
CA VAL A 49 -4.83 -7.83 -7.33
C VAL A 49 -4.86 -8.26 -5.87
N PHE A 50 -5.32 -7.39 -4.96
CA PHE A 50 -5.43 -7.71 -3.54
C PHE A 50 -6.45 -8.82 -3.25
N SER A 51 -7.57 -8.83 -3.98
CA SER A 51 -8.58 -9.90 -3.85
C SER A 51 -8.02 -11.25 -4.27
N PHE A 52 -7.22 -11.28 -5.35
CA PHE A 52 -6.61 -12.51 -5.83
C PHE A 52 -5.60 -13.08 -4.81
N ASP A 53 -4.75 -12.21 -4.23
CA ASP A 53 -3.81 -12.60 -3.18
C ASP A 53 -4.54 -13.11 -1.92
N SER A 54 -5.60 -12.42 -1.50
CA SER A 54 -6.42 -12.84 -0.35
C SER A 54 -7.08 -14.20 -0.57
N ILE A 55 -7.57 -14.47 -1.77
CA ILE A 55 -8.16 -15.77 -2.13
C ILE A 55 -7.10 -16.86 -2.08
N LEU A 56 -5.93 -16.64 -2.68
CA LEU A 56 -4.84 -17.63 -2.64
C LEU A 56 -4.36 -17.92 -1.22
N SER A 57 -4.25 -16.87 -0.39
CA SER A 57 -3.88 -17.03 1.02
C SER A 57 -4.94 -17.79 1.81
N ALA A 58 -6.23 -17.54 1.55
CA ALA A 58 -7.33 -18.28 2.17
C ALA A 58 -7.34 -19.76 1.76
N MET A 59 -7.08 -20.05 0.48
CA MET A 59 -6.95 -21.44 -0.03
C MET A 59 -5.77 -22.19 0.59
N ALA A 60 -4.70 -21.49 0.95
CA ALA A 60 -3.55 -22.10 1.64
C ALA A 60 -3.84 -22.43 3.12
N LEU A 61 -4.85 -21.79 3.72
CA LEU A 61 -5.19 -21.96 5.14
C LEU A 61 -6.31 -22.96 5.37
N THR A 62 -7.20 -23.17 4.39
CA THR A 62 -8.37 -24.06 4.54
C THR A 62 -8.85 -24.62 3.21
N ASP A 63 -9.17 -25.90 3.20
CA ASP A 63 -9.81 -26.55 2.06
C ASP A 63 -11.34 -26.41 2.08
N ASN A 64 -11.89 -25.83 3.15
CA ASN A 64 -13.33 -25.65 3.29
C ASN A 64 -13.80 -24.38 2.61
N PHE A 65 -14.45 -24.53 1.47
CA PHE A 65 -14.98 -23.42 0.67
C PHE A 65 -15.92 -22.49 1.44
N VAL A 66 -16.75 -23.04 2.33
CA VAL A 66 -17.73 -22.25 3.11
C VAL A 66 -17.00 -21.32 4.08
N ILE A 67 -15.99 -21.83 4.80
CA ILE A 67 -15.19 -21.03 5.75
C ILE A 67 -14.45 -19.93 4.98
N MET A 68 -13.87 -20.25 3.84
CA MET A 68 -13.16 -19.29 2.99
C MET A 68 -14.11 -18.18 2.50
N ALA A 69 -15.29 -18.56 1.98
CA ALA A 69 -16.27 -17.59 1.48
C ALA A 69 -16.78 -16.66 2.59
N ILE A 70 -17.11 -17.18 3.77
CA ILE A 70 -17.53 -16.37 4.92
C ILE A 70 -16.43 -15.41 5.34
N SER A 71 -15.17 -15.86 5.42
CA SER A 71 -14.03 -15.04 5.82
C SER A 71 -13.81 -13.87 4.86
N ILE A 72 -13.91 -14.11 3.55
CA ILE A 72 -13.76 -13.08 2.52
C ILE A 72 -14.90 -12.06 2.60
N VAL A 73 -16.14 -12.51 2.76
CA VAL A 73 -17.31 -11.62 2.88
C VAL A 73 -17.22 -10.77 4.14
N VAL A 74 -16.90 -11.36 5.28
CA VAL A 74 -16.73 -10.64 6.55
C VAL A 74 -15.60 -9.61 6.44
N GLY A 75 -14.46 -10.00 5.88
CA GLY A 75 -13.34 -9.08 5.64
C GLY A 75 -13.73 -7.92 4.74
N GLY A 76 -14.46 -8.18 3.64
CA GLY A 76 -14.95 -7.14 2.74
C GLY A 76 -15.93 -6.17 3.41
N VAL A 77 -16.86 -6.66 4.20
CA VAL A 77 -17.79 -5.83 4.97
C VAL A 77 -17.05 -4.95 5.98
N LEU A 78 -16.11 -5.51 6.74
CA LEU A 78 -15.29 -4.75 7.68
C LEU A 78 -14.46 -3.67 6.97
N MET A 79 -13.91 -3.97 5.79
CA MET A 79 -13.17 -3.00 4.98
C MET A 79 -14.06 -1.84 4.54
N ILE A 80 -15.29 -2.10 4.07
CA ILE A 80 -16.24 -1.06 3.68
C ILE A 80 -16.61 -0.17 4.88
N LEU A 81 -16.88 -0.77 6.04
CA LEU A 81 -17.21 -0.03 7.26
C LEU A 81 -16.03 0.84 7.77
N ALA A 82 -14.81 0.36 7.61
CA ALA A 82 -13.60 1.08 8.00
C ALA A 82 -13.21 2.17 7.00
N ALA A 83 -13.53 2.02 5.71
CA ALA A 83 -13.06 2.89 4.63
C ALA A 83 -13.39 4.37 4.86
N ASN A 84 -14.60 4.69 5.31
CA ASN A 84 -15.03 6.06 5.58
C ASN A 84 -14.22 6.69 6.73
N LYS A 85 -13.99 5.95 7.81
CA LYS A 85 -13.21 6.43 8.96
C LYS A 85 -11.74 6.66 8.60
N VAL A 86 -11.16 5.74 7.82
CA VAL A 86 -9.79 5.86 7.33
C VAL A 86 -9.65 7.04 6.38
N SER A 87 -10.59 7.21 5.44
CA SER A 87 -10.60 8.34 4.50
C SER A 87 -10.69 9.68 5.22
N GLU A 88 -11.59 9.82 6.19
CA GLU A 88 -11.74 11.04 7.00
C GLU A 88 -10.49 11.34 7.83
N PHE A 89 -9.87 10.30 8.40
CA PHE A 89 -8.61 10.43 9.14
C PHE A 89 -7.46 10.91 8.24
N LEU A 90 -7.30 10.36 7.05
CA LEU A 90 -6.28 10.74 6.09
C LEU A 90 -6.47 12.18 5.58
N GLN A 91 -7.72 12.59 5.30
CA GLN A 91 -8.03 13.96 4.88
C GLN A 91 -7.69 14.99 5.96
N LYS A 92 -7.90 14.66 7.24
CA LYS A 92 -7.51 15.52 8.36
C LYS A 92 -5.99 15.57 8.58
N ASN A 93 -5.29 14.52 8.18
CA ASN A 93 -3.87 14.34 8.50
C ASN A 93 -3.07 13.97 7.25
N ARG A 94 -2.86 14.91 6.36
CA ARG A 94 -2.12 14.72 5.09
C ARG A 94 -0.75 14.04 5.22
N LYS A 95 -0.15 14.09 6.42
CA LYS A 95 1.13 13.43 6.69
C LYS A 95 1.04 11.91 6.56
N TYR A 96 -0.08 11.32 6.97
CA TYR A 96 -0.28 9.87 6.88
C TYR A 96 -0.61 9.39 5.46
N GLU A 97 -0.91 10.31 4.54
CA GLU A 97 -1.05 10.00 3.11
C GLU A 97 0.28 9.50 2.53
N VAL A 98 1.38 10.18 2.86
CA VAL A 98 2.73 9.77 2.46
C VAL A 98 3.11 8.42 3.06
N LEU A 99 2.82 8.22 4.36
CA LEU A 99 3.04 6.93 5.03
C LEU A 99 2.25 5.81 4.32
N GLY A 100 0.99 6.06 3.98
CA GLY A 100 0.16 5.11 3.24
C GLY A 100 0.75 4.72 1.89
N LEU A 101 1.34 5.67 1.16
CA LEU A 101 2.02 5.38 -0.11
C LEU A 101 3.29 4.54 0.08
N PHE A 102 4.06 4.78 1.14
CA PHE A 102 5.22 3.93 1.46
C PHE A 102 4.80 2.52 1.87
N ILE A 103 3.70 2.37 2.62
CA ILE A 103 3.13 1.06 2.93
C ILE A 103 2.72 0.35 1.63
N LEU A 104 2.04 1.05 0.73
CA LEU A 104 1.64 0.51 -0.57
C LEU A 104 2.85 0.08 -1.42
N PHE A 105 3.94 0.85 -1.38
CA PHE A 105 5.21 0.50 -2.01
C PHE A 105 5.77 -0.83 -1.45
N VAL A 106 5.81 -0.98 -0.13
CA VAL A 106 6.29 -2.21 0.52
C VAL A 106 5.40 -3.40 0.19
N VAL A 107 4.07 -3.20 0.13
CA VAL A 107 3.11 -4.23 -0.33
C VAL A 107 3.40 -4.63 -1.78
N GLY A 108 3.68 -3.67 -2.66
CA GLY A 108 4.07 -3.95 -4.05
C GLY A 108 5.34 -4.81 -4.14
N VAL A 109 6.35 -4.52 -3.31
CA VAL A 109 7.58 -5.34 -3.22
C VAL A 109 7.27 -6.75 -2.71
N MET A 110 6.43 -6.86 -1.67
CA MET A 110 6.01 -8.16 -1.12
C MET A 110 5.32 -9.01 -2.19
N LEU A 111 4.36 -8.45 -2.92
CA LEU A 111 3.66 -9.15 -4.00
C LEU A 111 4.58 -9.53 -5.16
N LEU A 112 5.56 -8.67 -5.51
CA LEU A 112 6.55 -9.00 -6.52
C LEU A 112 7.43 -10.18 -6.11
N THR A 113 7.90 -10.22 -4.88
CA THR A 113 8.74 -11.32 -4.37
C THR A 113 7.93 -12.62 -4.29
N GLU A 114 6.67 -12.57 -3.84
CA GLU A 114 5.77 -13.71 -3.81
C GLU A 114 5.43 -14.22 -5.23
N GLY A 115 5.12 -13.31 -6.14
CA GLY A 115 4.87 -13.65 -7.54
C GLY A 115 6.11 -14.19 -8.24
N GLY A 116 7.30 -13.69 -7.90
CA GLY A 116 8.59 -14.17 -8.39
C GLY A 116 8.90 -15.59 -7.93
N GLU A 117 8.67 -15.88 -6.65
CA GLU A 117 8.83 -17.25 -6.10
C GLU A 117 7.87 -18.23 -6.76
N LYS A 118 6.57 -17.89 -6.86
CA LYS A 118 5.56 -18.74 -7.50
C LYS A 118 5.80 -18.96 -9.01
N ALA A 119 6.54 -18.03 -9.65
CA ALA A 119 6.93 -18.14 -11.06
C ALA A 119 8.33 -18.77 -11.25
N ASP A 120 8.97 -19.24 -10.19
CA ASP A 120 10.34 -19.80 -10.19
C ASP A 120 11.36 -18.87 -10.90
N LEU A 121 11.21 -17.56 -10.67
CA LEU A 121 12.10 -16.57 -11.26
C LEU A 121 13.47 -16.58 -10.58
N LYS A 122 14.51 -16.53 -11.40
CA LYS A 122 15.91 -16.42 -10.95
C LYS A 122 16.52 -15.11 -11.44
N ILE A 123 17.12 -14.37 -10.53
CA ILE A 123 17.87 -13.15 -10.85
C ILE A 123 19.35 -13.42 -10.56
N LEU A 124 20.20 -13.26 -11.58
CA LEU A 124 21.67 -13.49 -11.46
C LEU A 124 22.00 -14.87 -10.89
N GLY A 125 21.22 -15.90 -11.23
CA GLY A 125 21.42 -17.27 -10.76
C GLY A 125 20.82 -17.60 -9.39
N ASN A 126 20.29 -16.60 -8.66
CA ASN A 126 19.63 -16.80 -7.36
C ASN A 126 18.11 -16.82 -7.51
N SER A 127 17.44 -17.76 -6.86
CA SER A 127 15.99 -17.83 -6.81
C SER A 127 15.42 -16.69 -5.98
N ILE A 128 14.32 -16.08 -6.43
CA ILE A 128 13.58 -15.11 -5.66
C ILE A 128 12.76 -15.85 -4.61
N HIS A 129 12.86 -15.44 -3.34
CA HIS A 129 12.04 -15.94 -2.25
C HIS A 129 11.03 -14.90 -1.81
N ALA A 130 9.82 -15.34 -1.49
CA ALA A 130 8.78 -14.47 -0.95
C ALA A 130 9.24 -13.80 0.35
N MET A 131 8.88 -12.53 0.52
CA MET A 131 9.16 -11.81 1.74
C MET A 131 8.39 -12.44 2.91
N ASN A 132 9.07 -12.74 4.01
CA ASN A 132 8.43 -13.25 5.21
C ASN A 132 7.46 -12.20 5.78
N LYS A 133 6.28 -12.63 6.22
CA LYS A 133 5.27 -11.76 6.86
C LYS A 133 5.82 -11.01 8.07
N ALA A 134 6.70 -11.62 8.86
CA ALA A 134 7.36 -10.96 9.98
C ALA A 134 8.24 -9.79 9.52
N THR A 135 9.00 -9.96 8.44
CA THR A 135 9.81 -8.89 7.83
C THR A 135 8.93 -7.75 7.32
N PHE A 136 7.79 -8.07 6.70
CA PHE A 136 6.82 -7.08 6.24
C PHE A 136 6.28 -6.22 7.40
N TYR A 137 5.79 -6.85 8.48
CA TYR A 137 5.30 -6.10 9.65
C TYR A 137 6.39 -5.31 10.35
N PHE A 138 7.63 -5.82 10.38
CA PHE A 138 8.77 -5.11 10.94
C PHE A 138 9.07 -3.83 10.15
N ILE A 139 9.11 -3.89 8.82
CA ILE A 139 9.32 -2.72 7.95
C ILE A 139 8.22 -1.67 8.16
N ILE A 140 6.95 -2.09 8.19
CA ILE A 140 5.83 -1.18 8.43
C ILE A 140 5.94 -0.51 9.80
N SER A 141 6.32 -1.26 10.83
CA SER A 141 6.52 -0.72 12.18
C SER A 141 7.63 0.34 12.22
N ILE A 142 8.74 0.11 11.52
CA ILE A 142 9.82 1.10 11.37
C ILE A 142 9.33 2.34 10.64
N LEU A 143 8.62 2.19 9.52
CA LEU A 143 8.08 3.32 8.75
C LEU A 143 7.14 4.18 9.62
N ALA A 144 6.23 3.55 10.35
CA ALA A 144 5.33 4.25 11.27
C ALA A 144 6.09 4.98 12.39
N PHE A 145 7.13 4.35 12.96
CA PHE A 145 7.97 4.96 13.98
C PHE A 145 8.73 6.19 13.44
N VAL A 146 9.34 6.06 12.27
CA VAL A 146 10.06 7.16 11.60
C VAL A 146 9.11 8.34 11.32
N ASP A 147 7.89 8.07 10.84
CA ASP A 147 6.89 9.11 10.57
C ASP A 147 6.48 9.87 11.85
N ILE A 148 6.28 9.15 12.96
CA ILE A 148 5.98 9.76 14.27
C ILE A 148 7.12 10.67 14.73
N VAL A 149 8.38 10.21 14.60
CA VAL A 149 9.56 10.98 14.99
C VAL A 149 9.71 12.23 14.13
N GLN A 150 9.59 12.10 12.81
CA GLN A 150 9.65 13.23 11.87
C GLN A 150 8.54 14.25 12.15
N SER A 151 7.32 13.79 12.42
CA SER A 151 6.19 14.67 12.77
C SER A 151 6.43 15.48 14.04
N LYS A 152 7.02 14.87 15.07
CA LYS A 152 7.40 15.59 16.30
C LYS A 152 8.52 16.61 16.04
N TYR A 153 9.53 16.22 15.27
CA TYR A 153 10.64 17.08 14.93
C TYR A 153 10.19 18.35 14.18
N GLN A 154 9.37 18.19 13.16
CA GLN A 154 8.83 19.31 12.37
C GLN A 154 7.95 20.24 13.23
N LYS A 155 7.12 19.71 14.13
CA LYS A 155 6.33 20.54 15.05
C LYS A 155 7.21 21.40 15.97
N ASN A 156 8.32 20.84 16.44
CA ASN A 156 9.26 21.56 17.31
C ASN A 156 10.01 22.66 16.54
N LEU A 157 10.40 22.42 15.29
CA LEU A 157 11.02 23.44 14.44
C LEU A 157 10.07 24.60 14.17
N MET A 158 8.81 24.33 13.81
CA MET A 158 7.81 25.37 13.58
C MET A 158 7.50 26.22 14.82
N LYS A 159 7.55 25.62 16.03
CA LYS A 159 7.43 26.38 17.29
C LYS A 159 8.62 27.30 17.52
N LYS A 160 9.83 26.85 17.21
CA LYS A 160 11.04 27.63 17.37
C LYS A 160 11.11 28.84 16.42
N ASN A 161 10.67 28.67 15.18
CA ASN A 161 10.64 29.74 14.17
C ASN A 161 9.51 30.78 14.41
N LYS A 162 8.49 30.47 15.24
CA LYS A 162 7.46 31.44 15.63
C LYS A 162 7.83 32.30 16.85
N LEU A 163 8.92 31.98 17.53
CA LEU A 163 9.43 32.68 18.71
C LEU A 163 10.63 33.60 18.40
N GLN A 164 11.09 33.61 17.14
CA GLN A 164 12.02 34.56 16.55
C GLN A 164 11.27 35.55 15.64
#